data_3d68a8ccda87b2f2bcd64c945fe039a6
#
_entry.id   3d68a8ccda87b2f2bcd64c945fe039a6
#
_cell.length_a   1.000
_cell.length_b   1.000
_cell.length_c   1.000
_cell.angle_alpha   90.00
_cell.angle_beta   90.00
_cell.angle_gamma   90.00
#
_symmetry.space_group_name_H-M   'P 1'
#
loop_
_entity.id
_entity.type
_entity.pdbx_description
1 polymer ?
#
loop_
_entity_poly.entity_id
_entity_poly.type
_entity_poly.pdbx_seq_one_letter_code
_entity_poly.pdbx_strand_id
1 'polypeptide(L)'
;MNELLYKNSLPHTLLSGVASLYVHLLALTSKISVKGDGSQKGIYTIWHRQEVIMIYAQRGRGLVGLISKSKDGEYMARILKRFGFNFVRGSTSSGGFLSLRSLIKAARGGFSLAITPDGPKGPVFKVQPGAIYLAQKAGIPVIPCASAYSRKKI
;
A
#
# COMPACT_ATOMS: atom_id res chain seq x y z
N MET A 1 -1.26 12.04 -9.36
CA MET A 1 -1.07 11.19 -8.18
C MET A 1 -2.01 11.66 -7.07
N ASN A 2 -2.48 10.77 -6.19
CA ASN A 2 -3.37 11.07 -5.05
C ASN A 2 -4.77 11.62 -5.42
N GLU A 3 -5.30 11.24 -6.55
CA GLU A 3 -6.66 11.62 -6.95
C GLU A 3 -7.69 10.80 -6.18
N LEU A 4 -8.60 11.48 -5.46
CA LEU A 4 -9.78 10.91 -4.84
C LEU A 4 -10.96 11.04 -5.80
N LEU A 5 -11.59 9.91 -6.14
CA LEU A 5 -12.67 9.88 -7.13
C LEU A 5 -13.99 10.44 -6.58
N TYR A 6 -14.20 10.32 -5.26
CA TYR A 6 -15.42 10.77 -4.56
C TYR A 6 -15.09 11.83 -3.52
N LYS A 7 -14.54 12.98 -3.95
CA LYS A 7 -14.02 14.04 -3.06
C LYS A 7 -15.01 14.49 -1.98
N ASN A 8 -16.29 14.63 -2.32
CA ASN A 8 -17.32 15.18 -1.45
C ASN A 8 -18.25 14.12 -0.82
N SER A 9 -17.84 12.85 -0.82
CA SER A 9 -18.65 11.80 -0.24
C SER A 9 -18.46 11.72 1.28
N LEU A 10 -19.42 12.24 2.03
CA LEU A 10 -19.46 12.18 3.50
C LEU A 10 -19.30 10.74 4.03
N PRO A 11 -20.03 9.72 3.52
CA PRO A 11 -19.91 8.36 4.05
C PRO A 11 -18.50 7.78 3.84
N HIS A 12 -17.85 8.02 2.71
CA HIS A 12 -16.47 7.58 2.49
C HIS A 12 -15.49 8.27 3.45
N THR A 13 -15.69 9.55 3.72
CA THR A 13 -14.84 10.32 4.62
C THR A 13 -14.97 9.85 6.07
N LEU A 14 -16.22 9.66 6.53
CA LEU A 14 -16.51 9.24 7.89
C LEU A 14 -16.00 7.80 8.14
N LEU A 15 -16.39 6.85 7.29
CA LEU A 15 -16.02 5.44 7.45
C LEU A 15 -14.50 5.23 7.38
N SER A 16 -13.82 5.91 6.43
CA SER A 16 -12.36 5.86 6.37
C SER A 16 -11.69 6.54 7.57
N GLY A 17 -12.35 7.53 8.19
CA GLY A 17 -11.93 8.16 9.44
C GLY A 17 -11.95 7.17 10.60
N VAL A 18 -13.09 6.50 10.78
CA VAL A 18 -13.25 5.45 11.80
C VAL A 18 -12.24 4.31 11.61
N ALA A 19 -12.08 3.82 10.37
CA ALA A 19 -11.11 2.79 10.07
C ALA A 19 -9.66 3.23 10.37
N SER A 20 -9.31 4.47 10.04
CA SER A 20 -7.98 5.01 10.35
C SER A 20 -7.75 5.15 11.85
N LEU A 21 -8.76 5.58 12.60
CA LEU A 21 -8.73 5.65 14.07
C LEU A 21 -8.54 4.25 14.67
N TYR A 22 -9.29 3.26 14.17
CA TYR A 22 -9.14 1.87 14.60
C TYR A 22 -7.71 1.34 14.40
N VAL A 23 -7.11 1.55 13.23
CA VAL A 23 -5.71 1.17 12.97
C VAL A 23 -4.75 1.88 13.94
N HIS A 24 -5.01 3.15 14.25
CA HIS A 24 -4.21 3.92 15.20
C HIS A 24 -4.31 3.35 16.61
N LEU A 25 -5.52 3.04 17.08
CA LEU A 25 -5.75 2.46 18.41
C LEU A 25 -5.13 1.07 18.53
N LEU A 26 -5.25 0.22 17.49
CA LEU A 26 -4.57 -1.07 17.45
C LEU A 26 -3.05 -0.91 17.59
N ALA A 27 -2.47 0.07 16.91
CA ALA A 27 -1.04 0.32 16.95
C ALA A 27 -0.58 0.86 18.31
N LEU A 28 -1.34 1.74 18.94
CA LEU A 28 -1.06 2.27 20.28
C LEU A 28 -1.14 1.19 21.37
N THR A 29 -2.05 0.22 21.20
CA THR A 29 -2.19 -0.92 22.13
C THR A 29 -1.25 -2.08 21.84
N SER A 30 -0.41 -1.96 20.81
CA SER A 30 0.51 -3.00 20.37
C SER A 30 1.96 -2.50 20.46
N LYS A 31 2.85 -3.33 21.00
CA LYS A 31 4.29 -3.03 20.95
C LYS A 31 4.81 -3.36 19.55
N ILE A 32 4.93 -2.35 18.70
CA ILE A 32 5.41 -2.50 17.33
C ILE A 32 6.93 -2.30 17.33
N SER A 33 7.67 -3.32 16.88
CA SER A 33 9.11 -3.24 16.64
C SER A 33 9.37 -3.41 15.15
N VAL A 34 10.00 -2.43 14.53
CA VAL A 34 10.41 -2.47 13.12
C VAL A 34 11.88 -2.86 13.08
N LYS A 35 12.21 -3.93 12.34
CA LYS A 35 13.60 -4.36 12.10
C LYS A 35 13.95 -4.11 10.63
N GLY A 36 15.19 -3.72 10.38
CA GLY A 36 15.71 -3.43 9.04
C GLY A 36 15.81 -1.94 8.75
N ASP A 37 16.60 -1.62 7.74
CA ASP A 37 16.78 -0.26 7.25
C ASP A 37 15.60 0.13 6.34
N GLY A 38 14.72 0.94 6.89
CA GLY A 38 13.59 1.48 6.14
C GLY A 38 13.96 2.62 5.20
N SER A 39 15.20 3.13 5.18
CA SER A 39 15.61 4.27 4.34
C SER A 39 15.89 3.88 2.90
N GLN A 40 16.17 2.60 2.64
CA GLN A 40 16.51 2.10 1.32
C GLN A 40 15.39 2.38 0.31
N LYS A 41 15.77 2.95 -0.84
CA LYS A 41 14.87 3.17 -1.96
C LYS A 41 14.55 1.84 -2.66
N GLY A 42 13.26 1.56 -2.87
CA GLY A 42 12.85 0.31 -3.48
C GLY A 42 11.35 0.08 -3.53
N ILE A 43 10.97 -1.12 -3.90
CA ILE A 43 9.60 -1.61 -3.91
C ILE A 43 9.37 -2.44 -2.65
N TYR A 44 8.73 -1.86 -1.66
CA TYR A 44 8.35 -2.53 -0.43
C TYR A 44 7.17 -3.47 -0.72
N THR A 45 7.41 -4.78 -0.60
CA THR A 45 6.37 -5.79 -0.87
C THR A 45 5.91 -6.42 0.42
N ILE A 46 4.59 -6.49 0.61
CA ILE A 46 3.95 -7.18 1.72
C ILE A 46 2.79 -8.00 1.21
N TRP A 47 2.54 -9.15 1.82
CA TRP A 47 1.37 -9.96 1.49
C TRP A 47 0.07 -9.22 1.81
N HIS A 48 -0.91 -9.29 0.94
CA HIS A 48 -2.17 -8.56 1.07
C HIS A 48 -2.86 -8.77 2.43
N ARG A 49 -2.75 -9.96 3.01
CA ARG A 49 -3.28 -10.26 4.35
C ARG A 49 -2.54 -9.60 5.52
N GLN A 50 -1.38 -9.04 5.30
CA GLN A 50 -0.52 -8.44 6.34
C GLN A 50 -0.46 -6.92 6.26
N GLU A 51 -1.21 -6.29 5.35
CA GLU A 51 -1.03 -4.87 5.04
C GLU A 51 -1.45 -3.92 6.17
N VAL A 52 -2.43 -4.28 7.02
CA VAL A 52 -2.99 -3.36 8.03
C VAL A 52 -1.93 -2.82 8.97
N ILE A 53 -1.17 -3.69 9.62
CA ILE A 53 -0.11 -3.26 10.55
C ILE A 53 1.06 -2.59 9.81
N MET A 54 1.30 -2.98 8.56
CA MET A 54 2.35 -2.41 7.74
C MET A 54 2.02 -1.00 7.27
N ILE A 55 0.75 -0.66 7.04
CA ILE A 55 0.32 0.72 6.78
C ILE A 55 0.76 1.62 7.94
N TYR A 56 0.54 1.20 9.17
CA TYR A 56 0.98 1.96 10.33
C TYR A 56 2.50 2.00 10.48
N ALA A 57 3.17 0.87 10.33
CA ALA A 57 4.63 0.77 10.46
C ALA A 57 5.39 1.61 9.41
N GLN A 58 4.81 1.78 8.23
CA GLN A 58 5.40 2.51 7.11
C GLN A 58 4.83 3.93 6.93
N ARG A 59 4.04 4.42 7.91
CA ARG A 59 3.41 5.75 7.85
C ARG A 59 4.42 6.88 7.71
N GLY A 60 4.03 7.96 7.07
CA GLY A 60 4.85 9.16 6.91
C GLY A 60 6.00 9.06 5.90
N ARG A 61 6.22 7.89 5.31
CA ARG A 61 7.34 7.66 4.39
C ARG A 61 7.07 8.09 2.95
N GLY A 62 5.85 8.51 2.63
CA GLY A 62 5.48 8.94 1.28
C GLY A 62 5.52 7.84 0.22
N LEU A 63 5.46 6.56 0.62
CA LEU A 63 5.45 5.42 -0.29
C LEU A 63 4.27 5.53 -1.27
N VAL A 64 4.48 5.13 -2.53
CA VAL A 64 3.44 5.16 -3.56
C VAL A 64 2.84 3.77 -3.73
N GLY A 65 1.55 3.63 -3.43
CA GLY A 65 0.79 2.40 -3.64
C GLY A 65 -0.02 2.38 -4.94
N LEU A 66 -0.52 1.21 -5.32
CA LEU A 66 -1.50 1.03 -6.39
C LEU A 66 -2.87 0.74 -5.78
N ILE A 67 -3.84 1.61 -6.05
CA ILE A 67 -5.19 1.50 -5.48
C ILE A 67 -6.23 1.41 -6.57
N SER A 68 -7.12 0.43 -6.47
CA SER A 68 -8.24 0.22 -7.39
C SER A 68 -9.12 1.49 -7.52
N LYS A 69 -9.73 1.67 -8.70
CA LYS A 69 -10.76 2.70 -8.94
C LYS A 69 -12.14 2.34 -8.40
N SER A 70 -12.29 1.17 -7.76
CA SER A 70 -13.55 0.74 -7.13
C SER A 70 -13.93 1.61 -5.92
N LYS A 71 -15.17 1.45 -5.44
CA LYS A 71 -15.64 2.08 -4.19
C LYS A 71 -14.78 1.67 -2.99
N ASP A 72 -14.42 0.38 -2.88
CA ASP A 72 -13.55 -0.12 -1.80
C ASP A 72 -12.15 0.50 -1.90
N GLY A 73 -11.62 0.64 -3.12
CA GLY A 73 -10.37 1.35 -3.34
C GLY A 73 -10.42 2.83 -2.92
N GLU A 74 -11.60 3.46 -2.95
CA GLU A 74 -11.74 4.82 -2.44
C GLU A 74 -11.57 4.90 -0.92
N TYR A 75 -12.14 3.95 -0.16
CA TYR A 75 -11.91 3.88 1.29
C TYR A 75 -10.41 3.69 1.59
N MET A 76 -9.76 2.76 0.89
CA MET A 76 -8.33 2.49 1.04
C MET A 76 -7.47 3.71 0.71
N ALA A 77 -7.77 4.41 -0.39
CA ALA A 77 -7.06 5.63 -0.78
C ALA A 77 -7.12 6.70 0.32
N ARG A 78 -8.28 6.87 0.97
CA ARG A 78 -8.48 7.84 2.06
C ARG A 78 -7.72 7.43 3.32
N ILE A 79 -7.74 6.14 3.67
CA ILE A 79 -6.97 5.60 4.80
C ILE A 79 -5.48 5.83 4.55
N LEU A 80 -4.96 5.37 3.43
CA LEU A 80 -3.54 5.51 3.08
C LEU A 80 -3.08 6.96 3.07
N LYS A 81 -3.90 7.87 2.54
CA LYS A 81 -3.60 9.31 2.55
C LYS A 81 -3.42 9.85 3.96
N ARG A 82 -4.25 9.42 4.94
CA ARG A 82 -4.10 9.82 6.34
C ARG A 82 -2.82 9.30 6.99
N PHE A 83 -2.33 8.16 6.54
CA PHE A 83 -1.06 7.59 6.98
C PHE A 83 0.16 8.08 6.18
N GLY A 84 -0.02 9.11 5.33
CA GLY A 84 1.08 9.74 4.59
C GLY A 84 1.58 8.96 3.38
N PHE A 85 0.77 8.05 2.85
CA PHE A 85 1.06 7.38 1.58
C PHE A 85 0.59 8.22 0.38
N ASN A 86 1.30 8.06 -0.71
CA ASN A 86 0.85 8.45 -2.04
C ASN A 86 0.24 7.25 -2.77
N PHE A 87 -0.49 7.49 -3.84
CA PHE A 87 -1.06 6.37 -4.62
C PHE A 87 -1.32 6.75 -6.07
N VAL A 88 -1.30 5.71 -6.91
CA VAL A 88 -1.75 5.70 -8.29
C VAL A 88 -3.09 4.96 -8.33
N ARG A 89 -4.07 5.49 -9.05
CA ARG A 89 -5.39 4.86 -9.22
C ARG A 89 -5.38 3.93 -10.42
N GLY A 90 -5.74 2.68 -10.21
CA GLY A 90 -5.81 1.67 -11.26
C GLY A 90 -5.83 0.25 -10.72
N SER A 91 -5.81 -0.72 -11.61
CA SER A 91 -5.72 -2.14 -11.25
C SER A 91 -4.82 -2.87 -12.24
N THR A 92 -4.34 -4.05 -11.85
CA THR A 92 -3.55 -4.91 -12.73
C THR A 92 -4.40 -5.60 -13.81
N SER A 93 -5.72 -5.68 -13.64
CA SER A 93 -6.65 -6.38 -14.54
C SER A 93 -7.31 -5.47 -15.57
N SER A 94 -7.60 -4.22 -15.22
CA SER A 94 -8.27 -3.26 -16.13
C SER A 94 -7.43 -1.99 -16.21
N GLY A 95 -6.81 -1.73 -17.35
CA GLY A 95 -5.89 -0.61 -17.53
C GLY A 95 -4.54 -0.80 -16.83
N GLY A 96 -4.13 -2.04 -16.56
CA GLY A 96 -2.91 -2.39 -15.81
C GLY A 96 -1.63 -1.77 -16.38
N PHE A 97 -1.55 -1.64 -17.70
CA PHE A 97 -0.40 -1.02 -18.36
C PHE A 97 -0.23 0.47 -17.98
N LEU A 98 -1.32 1.24 -17.94
CA LEU A 98 -1.26 2.66 -17.58
C LEU A 98 -0.90 2.85 -16.10
N SER A 99 -1.45 2.01 -15.23
CA SER A 99 -1.13 2.02 -13.81
C SER A 99 0.34 1.67 -13.55
N LEU A 100 0.83 0.65 -14.25
CA LEU A 100 2.22 0.21 -14.17
C LEU A 100 3.17 1.31 -14.66
N ARG A 101 2.87 1.95 -15.79
CA ARG A 101 3.63 3.09 -16.32
C ARG A 101 3.68 4.25 -15.30
N SER A 102 2.57 4.52 -14.61
CA SER A 102 2.51 5.57 -13.59
C SER A 102 3.36 5.23 -12.36
N LEU A 103 3.39 3.96 -11.93
CA LEU A 103 4.26 3.49 -10.87
C LEU A 103 5.74 3.57 -11.27
N ILE A 104 6.10 3.17 -12.49
CA ILE A 104 7.46 3.30 -13.01
C ILE A 104 7.88 4.78 -13.02
N LYS A 105 7.00 5.68 -13.46
CA LYS A 105 7.27 7.13 -13.45
C LYS A 105 7.49 7.63 -12.02
N ALA A 106 6.69 7.20 -11.05
CA ALA A 106 6.87 7.56 -9.64
C ALA A 106 8.21 7.06 -9.09
N ALA A 107 8.58 5.80 -9.36
CA ALA A 107 9.86 5.23 -8.95
C ALA A 107 11.06 5.98 -9.53
N ARG A 108 11.02 6.29 -10.82
CA ARG A 108 12.06 7.10 -11.50
C ARG A 108 12.12 8.54 -10.98
N GLY A 109 10.98 9.07 -10.53
CA GLY A 109 10.89 10.38 -9.87
C GLY A 109 11.37 10.40 -8.41
N GLY A 110 11.94 9.30 -7.92
CA GLY A 110 12.55 9.26 -6.60
C GLY A 110 11.69 8.61 -5.50
N PHE A 111 10.45 8.26 -5.77
CA PHE A 111 9.59 7.63 -4.78
C PHE A 111 9.89 6.14 -4.61
N SER A 112 9.81 5.66 -3.37
CA SER A 112 9.70 4.23 -3.10
C SER A 112 8.24 3.80 -3.27
N LEU A 113 8.04 2.54 -3.67
CA LEU A 113 6.72 1.97 -3.91
C LEU A 113 6.32 1.01 -2.79
N ALA A 114 5.02 0.83 -2.58
CA ALA A 114 4.46 -0.19 -1.71
C ALA A 114 3.42 -0.99 -2.48
N ILE A 115 3.63 -2.29 -2.61
CA ILE A 115 2.71 -3.17 -3.36
C ILE A 115 2.47 -4.49 -2.64
N THR A 116 1.31 -5.07 -2.86
CA THR A 116 0.98 -6.45 -2.46
C THR A 116 1.21 -7.37 -3.65
N PRO A 117 2.29 -8.20 -3.63
CA PRO A 117 2.71 -8.94 -4.80
C PRO A 117 1.75 -10.07 -5.18
N ASP A 118 0.94 -10.56 -4.25
CA ASP A 118 -0.12 -11.55 -4.47
C ASP A 118 -1.43 -10.92 -4.95
N GLY A 119 -1.59 -9.60 -4.80
CA GLY A 119 -2.78 -8.88 -5.19
C GLY A 119 -4.06 -9.31 -4.45
N PRO A 120 -5.18 -8.58 -4.65
CA PRO A 120 -6.43 -8.83 -3.91
C PRO A 120 -7.15 -10.12 -4.33
N LYS A 121 -6.88 -10.63 -5.52
CA LYS A 121 -7.50 -11.86 -6.05
C LYS A 121 -6.67 -13.12 -5.79
N GLY A 122 -5.44 -12.97 -5.31
CA GLY A 122 -4.53 -14.09 -5.05
C GLY A 122 -4.02 -14.78 -6.31
N PRO A 123 -3.54 -16.00 -6.21
CA PRO A 123 -3.46 -16.86 -5.01
C PRO A 123 -2.62 -16.26 -3.89
N VAL A 124 -3.09 -16.45 -2.63
CA VAL A 124 -2.42 -15.92 -1.44
C VAL A 124 -0.98 -16.45 -1.35
N PHE A 125 -0.05 -15.57 -0.99
CA PHE A 125 1.38 -15.89 -0.88
C PHE A 125 2.04 -16.34 -2.19
N LYS A 126 1.46 -15.99 -3.34
CA LYS A 126 2.06 -16.24 -4.64
C LYS A 126 2.35 -14.93 -5.36
N VAL A 127 3.63 -14.70 -5.65
CA VAL A 127 4.07 -13.48 -6.33
C VAL A 127 3.53 -13.45 -7.77
N GLN A 128 2.84 -12.38 -8.13
CA GLN A 128 2.37 -12.12 -9.48
C GLN A 128 3.49 -11.47 -10.33
N PRO A 129 3.55 -11.73 -11.63
CA PRO A 129 4.61 -11.23 -12.51
C PRO A 129 4.75 -9.70 -12.53
N GLY A 130 3.67 -8.98 -12.24
CA GLY A 130 3.65 -7.51 -12.23
C GLY A 130 4.64 -6.86 -11.28
N ALA A 131 4.89 -7.47 -10.12
CA ALA A 131 5.86 -6.97 -9.14
C ALA A 131 7.29 -7.03 -9.67
N ILE A 132 7.65 -8.15 -10.29
CA ILE A 132 8.98 -8.39 -10.87
C ILE A 132 9.20 -7.47 -12.08
N TYR A 133 8.20 -7.39 -12.98
CA TYR A 133 8.26 -6.50 -14.12
C TYR A 133 8.44 -5.03 -13.72
N LEU A 134 7.73 -4.59 -12.68
CA LEU A 134 7.85 -3.25 -12.14
C LEU A 134 9.26 -2.97 -11.65
N ALA A 135 9.87 -3.89 -10.90
CA ALA A 135 11.24 -3.76 -10.40
C ALA A 135 12.25 -3.63 -11.54
N GLN A 136 12.16 -4.51 -12.53
CA GLN A 136 13.04 -4.48 -13.72
C GLN A 136 12.91 -3.17 -14.51
N LYS A 137 11.68 -2.70 -14.77
CA LYS A 137 11.44 -1.48 -15.56
C LYS A 137 11.74 -0.19 -14.80
N ALA A 138 11.59 -0.21 -13.47
CA ALA A 138 11.91 0.92 -12.61
C ALA A 138 13.41 0.99 -12.25
N GLY A 139 14.14 -0.12 -12.32
CA GLY A 139 15.56 -0.19 -11.96
C GLY A 139 15.80 -0.05 -10.46
N ILE A 140 14.86 -0.47 -9.62
CA ILE A 140 14.96 -0.39 -8.16
C ILE A 140 14.73 -1.77 -7.52
N PRO A 141 15.37 -2.06 -6.37
CA PRO A 141 15.26 -3.36 -5.73
C PRO A 141 13.86 -3.63 -5.17
N VAL A 142 13.51 -4.92 -5.07
CA VAL A 142 12.38 -5.40 -4.29
C VAL A 142 12.83 -5.61 -2.86
N ILE A 143 12.09 -5.05 -1.91
CA ILE A 143 12.35 -5.14 -0.47
C ILE A 143 11.20 -5.92 0.16
N PRO A 144 11.36 -7.22 0.41
CA PRO A 144 10.33 -8.02 1.06
C PRO A 144 10.11 -7.55 2.50
N CYS A 145 8.85 -7.36 2.87
CA CYS A 145 8.44 -7.04 4.23
C CYS A 145 7.52 -8.13 4.76
N ALA A 146 7.66 -8.46 6.02
CA ALA A 146 6.79 -9.40 6.71
C ALA A 146 6.42 -8.86 8.09
N SER A 147 5.26 -9.26 8.60
CA SER A 147 4.86 -9.02 9.98
C SER A 147 4.71 -10.34 10.73
N ALA A 148 5.19 -10.36 11.97
CA ALA A 148 4.99 -11.47 12.89
C ALA A 148 4.28 -10.96 14.15
N TYR A 149 3.46 -11.77 14.76
CA TYR A 149 2.68 -11.45 15.95
C TYR A 149 3.01 -12.44 17.06
N SER A 150 3.36 -11.93 18.25
CA SER A 150 3.60 -12.77 19.44
C SER A 150 2.30 -13.31 20.03
N ARG A 151 1.17 -12.58 19.85
CA ARG A 151 -0.17 -13.02 20.22
C ARG A 151 -1.14 -12.56 19.14
N LYS A 152 -1.95 -13.50 18.62
CA LYS A 152 -3.05 -13.17 17.72
C LYS A 152 -4.20 -12.65 18.60
N LYS A 153 -4.43 -11.33 18.61
CA LYS A 153 -5.70 -10.79 19.09
C LYS A 153 -6.73 -11.05 17.97
N ILE A 154 -7.64 -11.97 18.24
CA ILE A 154 -8.80 -12.27 17.39
C ILE A 154 -9.86 -11.21 17.66
#